data_f37ab791da72d8899913f605dd6e06e3
#
_entry.id   f37ab791da72d8899913f605dd6e06e3
#
_cell.length_a   1.000
_cell.length_b   1.000
_cell.length_c   1.000
_cell.angle_alpha   90.00
_cell.angle_beta   90.00
_cell.angle_gamma   90.00
#
_symmetry.space_group_name_H-M   'P 1'
#
loop_
_entity.id
_entity.type
_entity.pdbx_description
1 polymer ?
#
loop_
_entity_poly.entity_id
_entity_poly.type
_entity_poly.pdbx_seq_one_letter_code
_entity_poly.pdbx_strand_id
1 'polypeptide(L)'
;MSEEIMSSSLTPEEISAEQALRPETLRDFVGQQRVKDQVDLLLRAARERGAPADHILFSGPPGLGKTTLAMIVASEMDSPIRITSGPAITHAGDLASILSSLVEGEVLFLDEIHRMARPAEEMLYMAMEDFRVDVVVGKGPGATAIPLTLPHFTLVGATTRAGLLPGPLRDRFGFTAHLDFYDEADIADIVARSSSLLNVEISKDSIAELGKRSRGTPRIANRLLRRVRDYAQVHGDGSINLEITNSALNMYEVDEIGLDRLDKAILRVLIDQFNGGPVGLGTLAMAVGEERETVESVAEPFLVRSGFISRSPRGRTATPAAWRHLGKKAPEVAIGLFDSEELEP
;
A
#
# COMPACT_ATOMS: atom_id res chain seq x y z
N MET A 1 7.86 -18.15 15.68
CA MET A 1 7.02 -17.06 15.17
C MET A 1 7.17 -17.09 13.65
N SER A 2 6.18 -17.61 12.94
CA SER A 2 6.17 -17.54 11.47
C SER A 2 5.88 -16.10 11.08
N GLU A 3 6.89 -15.39 10.56
CA GLU A 3 6.70 -14.07 9.95
C GLU A 3 5.65 -14.21 8.85
N GLU A 4 4.59 -13.44 8.93
CA GLU A 4 3.56 -13.42 7.89
C GLU A 4 4.14 -12.77 6.62
N ILE A 5 4.40 -13.58 5.62
CA ILE A 5 5.01 -13.15 4.34
C ILE A 5 4.16 -12.09 3.64
N MET A 6 2.86 -12.09 3.87
CA MET A 6 1.91 -11.15 3.28
C MET A 6 1.58 -9.95 4.19
N SER A 7 2.21 -9.86 5.37
CA SER A 7 2.04 -8.73 6.29
C SER A 7 2.47 -7.41 5.65
N SER A 8 1.80 -6.33 6.03
CA SER A 8 2.19 -4.96 5.63
C SER A 8 3.32 -4.37 6.47
N SER A 9 3.63 -4.98 7.64
CA SER A 9 4.74 -4.56 8.51
C SER A 9 6.08 -5.11 8.00
N LEU A 10 7.12 -4.29 8.06
CA LEU A 10 8.48 -4.63 7.62
C LEU A 10 9.42 -4.63 8.81
N THR A 11 10.33 -5.59 8.85
CA THR A 11 11.49 -5.54 9.76
C THR A 11 12.51 -4.49 9.28
N PRO A 12 13.41 -3.98 10.15
CA PRO A 12 14.45 -3.04 9.73
C PRO A 12 15.33 -3.56 8.59
N GLU A 13 15.62 -4.86 8.58
CA GLU A 13 16.40 -5.52 7.52
C GLU A 13 15.63 -5.58 6.20
N GLU A 14 14.33 -5.85 6.26
CA GLU A 14 13.46 -5.82 5.09
C GLU A 14 13.31 -4.42 4.51
N ILE A 15 13.26 -3.38 5.35
CA ILE A 15 13.23 -1.98 4.91
C ILE A 15 14.50 -1.66 4.11
N SER A 16 15.68 -2.03 4.62
CA SER A 16 16.95 -1.79 3.92
C SER A 16 17.02 -2.54 2.58
N ALA A 17 16.62 -3.80 2.57
CA ALA A 17 16.59 -4.61 1.35
C ALA A 17 15.55 -4.10 0.32
N GLU A 18 14.40 -3.60 0.79
CA GLU A 18 13.39 -3.00 -0.09
C GLU A 18 13.88 -1.68 -0.69
N GLN A 19 14.62 -0.88 0.08
CA GLN A 19 15.23 0.35 -0.41
C GLN A 19 16.19 0.10 -1.58
N ALA A 20 17.03 -0.94 -1.50
CA ALA A 20 17.98 -1.32 -2.54
C ALA A 20 17.30 -1.75 -3.87
N LEU A 21 16.05 -2.19 -3.82
CA LEU A 21 15.29 -2.61 -4.99
C LEU A 21 14.45 -1.49 -5.61
N ARG A 22 14.38 -0.31 -4.97
CA ARG A 22 13.54 0.80 -5.47
C ARG A 22 14.09 1.35 -6.78
N PRO A 23 13.22 1.66 -7.76
CA PRO A 23 13.59 2.46 -8.91
C PRO A 23 13.88 3.90 -8.49
N GLU A 24 14.88 4.51 -9.13
CA GLU A 24 15.31 5.88 -8.86
C GLU A 24 14.71 6.90 -9.82
N THR A 25 14.20 6.45 -10.99
CA THR A 25 13.64 7.30 -12.03
C THR A 25 12.23 6.84 -12.44
N LEU A 26 11.43 7.73 -13.03
CA LEU A 26 10.14 7.37 -13.63
C LEU A 26 10.29 6.31 -14.73
N ARG A 27 11.41 6.29 -15.45
CA ARG A 27 11.68 5.32 -16.50
C ARG A 27 11.81 3.90 -15.95
N ASP A 28 12.46 3.75 -14.78
CA ASP A 28 12.70 2.46 -14.14
C ASP A 28 11.50 1.97 -13.33
N PHE A 29 10.52 2.84 -13.11
CA PHE A 29 9.29 2.50 -12.41
C PHE A 29 8.35 1.72 -13.34
N VAL A 30 8.19 0.43 -13.09
CA VAL A 30 7.34 -0.47 -13.88
C VAL A 30 5.86 -0.25 -13.56
N GLY A 31 5.00 -0.39 -14.56
CA GLY A 31 3.55 -0.28 -14.43
C GLY A 31 3.03 1.13 -14.17
N GLN A 32 1.77 1.26 -13.78
CA GLN A 32 1.10 2.54 -13.47
C GLN A 32 1.25 3.60 -14.58
N GLN A 33 1.23 3.19 -15.86
CA GLN A 33 1.61 4.04 -16.99
C GLN A 33 0.91 5.39 -17.00
N ARG A 34 -0.41 5.40 -16.75
CA ARG A 34 -1.18 6.64 -16.70
C ARG A 34 -0.67 7.61 -15.63
N VAL A 35 -0.35 7.09 -14.43
CA VAL A 35 0.16 7.92 -13.32
C VAL A 35 1.56 8.45 -13.67
N LYS A 36 2.42 7.60 -14.26
CA LYS A 36 3.75 8.00 -14.72
C LYS A 36 3.69 9.15 -15.73
N ASP A 37 2.85 9.03 -16.75
CA ASP A 37 2.73 10.05 -17.79
C ASP A 37 2.24 11.39 -17.22
N GLN A 38 1.30 11.33 -16.27
CA GLN A 38 0.79 12.52 -15.60
C GLN A 38 1.83 13.18 -14.68
N VAL A 39 2.57 12.37 -13.91
CA VAL A 39 3.65 12.87 -13.04
C VAL A 39 4.77 13.45 -13.90
N ASP A 40 5.19 12.78 -14.98
CA ASP A 40 6.22 13.27 -15.87
C ASP A 40 5.86 14.65 -16.46
N LEU A 41 4.61 14.79 -16.95
CA LEU A 41 4.10 16.06 -17.47
C LEU A 41 4.15 17.17 -16.40
N LEU A 42 3.69 16.89 -15.19
CA LEU A 42 3.67 17.84 -14.08
C LEU A 42 5.09 18.29 -13.71
N LEU A 43 6.04 17.36 -13.59
CA LEU A 43 7.41 17.66 -13.22
C LEU A 43 8.15 18.43 -14.32
N ARG A 44 7.97 18.07 -15.59
CA ARG A 44 8.54 18.83 -16.72
C ARG A 44 8.04 20.26 -16.75
N ALA A 45 6.72 20.44 -16.60
CA ALA A 45 6.11 21.77 -16.58
C ALA A 45 6.63 22.64 -15.43
N ALA A 46 6.83 22.06 -14.25
CA ALA A 46 7.44 22.75 -13.12
C ALA A 46 8.89 23.16 -13.38
N ARG A 47 9.70 22.27 -13.96
CA ARG A 47 11.08 22.56 -14.36
C ARG A 47 11.17 23.67 -15.40
N GLU A 48 10.31 23.66 -16.42
CA GLU A 48 10.26 24.72 -17.44
C GLU A 48 9.88 26.08 -16.86
N ARG A 49 9.03 26.11 -15.84
CA ARG A 49 8.69 27.33 -15.10
C ARG A 49 9.78 27.78 -14.13
N GLY A 50 10.76 26.92 -13.81
CA GLY A 50 11.76 27.17 -12.76
C GLY A 50 11.15 27.30 -11.37
N ALA A 51 10.07 26.54 -11.08
CA ALA A 51 9.32 26.58 -9.83
C ALA A 51 9.16 25.18 -9.24
N PRO A 52 8.92 25.06 -7.92
CA PRO A 52 8.51 23.79 -7.31
C PRO A 52 7.28 23.20 -8.00
N ALA A 53 7.16 21.88 -7.98
CA ALA A 53 5.98 21.21 -8.50
C ALA A 53 4.76 21.48 -7.60
N ASP A 54 3.57 21.39 -8.16
CA ASP A 54 2.34 21.41 -7.37
C ASP A 54 2.33 20.31 -6.32
N HIS A 55 1.58 20.50 -5.24
CA HIS A 55 1.42 19.46 -4.22
C HIS A 55 0.74 18.21 -4.80
N ILE A 56 1.27 17.04 -4.46
CA ILE A 56 0.88 15.73 -5.04
C ILE A 56 0.28 14.84 -3.96
N LEU A 57 -0.84 14.19 -4.24
CA LEU A 57 -1.43 13.16 -3.39
C LEU A 57 -1.44 11.81 -4.11
N PHE A 58 -0.70 10.83 -3.58
CA PHE A 58 -0.78 9.44 -4.00
C PHE A 58 -1.70 8.65 -3.07
N SER A 59 -2.72 8.02 -3.65
CA SER A 59 -3.64 7.14 -2.92
C SER A 59 -3.57 5.72 -3.46
N GLY A 60 -4.06 4.76 -2.68
CA GLY A 60 -4.13 3.35 -3.09
C GLY A 60 -3.64 2.38 -2.03
N PRO A 61 -3.86 1.07 -2.22
CA PRO A 61 -3.44 0.02 -1.30
C PRO A 61 -1.97 0.09 -0.89
N PRO A 62 -1.57 -0.52 0.24
CA PRO A 62 -0.18 -0.55 0.66
C PRO A 62 0.69 -1.37 -0.31
N GLY A 63 1.99 -1.02 -0.41
CA GLY A 63 2.96 -1.79 -1.18
C GLY A 63 2.96 -1.56 -2.70
N LEU A 64 2.19 -0.60 -3.22
CA LEU A 64 2.07 -0.30 -4.66
C LEU A 64 3.07 0.75 -5.18
N GLY A 65 3.98 1.27 -4.35
CA GLY A 65 5.03 2.19 -4.79
C GLY A 65 4.79 3.67 -4.50
N LYS A 66 3.83 4.07 -3.65
CA LYS A 66 3.57 5.48 -3.30
C LYS A 66 4.82 6.20 -2.77
N THR A 67 5.53 5.60 -1.83
CA THR A 67 6.78 6.14 -1.27
C THR A 67 7.88 6.19 -2.32
N THR A 68 7.95 5.21 -3.20
CA THR A 68 8.90 5.18 -4.33
C THR A 68 8.65 6.34 -5.30
N LEU A 69 7.39 6.57 -5.67
CA LEU A 69 7.04 7.71 -6.52
C LEU A 69 7.38 9.05 -5.87
N ALA A 70 7.20 9.20 -4.56
CA ALA A 70 7.61 10.41 -3.86
C ALA A 70 9.13 10.65 -3.93
N MET A 71 9.93 9.59 -3.80
CA MET A 71 11.38 9.68 -3.95
C MET A 71 11.78 10.03 -5.39
N ILE A 72 11.10 9.44 -6.38
CA ILE A 72 11.31 9.75 -7.80
C ILE A 72 10.94 11.21 -8.09
N VAL A 73 9.86 11.73 -7.54
CA VAL A 73 9.49 13.15 -7.68
C VAL A 73 10.63 14.06 -7.23
N ALA A 74 11.22 13.78 -6.07
CA ALA A 74 12.34 14.54 -5.56
C ALA A 74 13.60 14.41 -6.45
N SER A 75 13.92 13.18 -6.88
CA SER A 75 15.04 12.89 -7.77
C SER A 75 14.88 13.59 -9.12
N GLU A 76 13.72 13.53 -9.74
CA GLU A 76 13.42 14.18 -11.03
C GLU A 76 13.42 15.71 -10.93
N MET A 77 13.14 16.29 -9.77
CA MET A 77 13.22 17.74 -9.51
C MET A 77 14.61 18.19 -9.04
N ASP A 78 15.58 17.28 -8.91
CA ASP A 78 16.91 17.55 -8.33
C ASP A 78 16.79 18.27 -6.97
N SER A 79 15.85 17.82 -6.14
CA SER A 79 15.47 18.45 -4.88
C SER A 79 15.73 17.51 -3.69
N PRO A 80 16.17 18.04 -2.54
CA PRO A 80 16.25 17.23 -1.34
C PRO A 80 14.84 16.74 -0.93
N ILE A 81 14.79 15.59 -0.29
CA ILE A 81 13.53 15.03 0.23
C ILE A 81 13.59 14.86 1.74
N ARG A 82 12.54 15.32 2.41
CA ARG A 82 12.29 15.06 3.82
C ARG A 82 11.14 14.10 3.98
N ILE A 83 11.38 13.01 4.70
CA ILE A 83 10.40 11.94 4.88
C ILE A 83 9.87 11.96 6.30
N THR A 84 8.55 11.98 6.44
CA THR A 84 7.85 11.84 7.72
C THR A 84 6.55 11.05 7.52
N SER A 85 5.78 10.85 8.59
CA SER A 85 4.50 10.14 8.51
C SER A 85 3.43 10.82 9.36
N GLY A 86 2.15 10.66 9.00
CA GLY A 86 1.03 11.18 9.76
C GLY A 86 1.07 10.81 11.24
N PRO A 87 1.26 9.52 11.61
CA PRO A 87 1.38 9.10 13.00
C PRO A 87 2.53 9.73 13.78
N ALA A 88 3.60 10.15 13.13
CA ALA A 88 4.73 10.84 13.78
C ALA A 88 4.43 12.32 14.13
N ILE A 89 3.39 12.90 13.54
CA ILE A 89 2.96 14.28 13.76
C ILE A 89 1.78 14.27 14.71
N THR A 90 2.07 14.33 16.01
CA THR A 90 1.04 14.24 17.07
C THR A 90 0.49 15.61 17.45
N HIS A 91 1.24 16.69 17.21
CA HIS A 91 0.87 18.05 17.55
C HIS A 91 1.21 19.02 16.41
N ALA A 92 0.55 20.16 16.37
CA ALA A 92 0.87 21.24 15.41
C ALA A 92 2.33 21.72 15.52
N GLY A 93 2.91 21.70 16.73
CA GLY A 93 4.32 22.05 16.95
C GLY A 93 5.32 21.11 16.26
N ASP A 94 5.00 19.82 16.15
CA ASP A 94 5.84 18.85 15.43
C ASP A 94 5.91 19.23 13.95
N LEU A 95 4.75 19.53 13.36
CA LEU A 95 4.66 19.96 11.97
C LEU A 95 5.34 21.33 11.76
N ALA A 96 5.13 22.29 12.65
CA ALA A 96 5.79 23.60 12.59
C ALA A 96 7.31 23.48 12.58
N SER A 97 7.88 22.58 13.40
CA SER A 97 9.31 22.30 13.44
C SER A 97 9.83 21.72 12.12
N ILE A 98 9.07 20.79 11.51
CA ILE A 98 9.41 20.21 10.21
C ILE A 98 9.37 21.30 9.14
N LEU A 99 8.27 22.05 9.04
CA LEU A 99 8.07 23.06 8.00
C LEU A 99 9.08 24.20 8.09
N SER A 100 9.42 24.67 9.32
CA SER A 100 10.38 25.75 9.52
C SER A 100 11.82 25.38 9.17
N SER A 101 12.13 24.09 9.07
CA SER A 101 13.45 23.59 8.73
C SER A 101 13.60 23.18 7.26
N LEU A 102 12.54 23.34 6.45
CA LEU A 102 12.60 23.10 5.00
C LEU A 102 13.47 24.16 4.31
N VAL A 103 14.04 23.76 3.17
CA VAL A 103 14.76 24.68 2.28
C VAL A 103 13.96 24.92 0.99
N GLU A 104 14.33 25.96 0.23
CA GLU A 104 13.64 26.29 -1.02
C GLU A 104 13.66 25.12 -2.00
N GLY A 105 12.48 24.75 -2.52
CA GLY A 105 12.30 23.66 -3.46
C GLY A 105 12.32 22.26 -2.86
N GLU A 106 12.49 22.10 -1.54
CA GLU A 106 12.52 20.79 -0.88
C GLU A 106 11.20 20.03 -1.06
N VAL A 107 11.27 18.72 -1.24
CA VAL A 107 10.10 17.82 -1.25
C VAL A 107 9.84 17.32 0.16
N LEU A 108 8.68 17.63 0.72
CA LEU A 108 8.19 17.04 1.98
C LEU A 108 7.31 15.84 1.64
N PHE A 109 7.77 14.63 1.95
CA PHE A 109 6.96 13.42 1.83
C PHE A 109 6.30 13.08 3.16
N LEU A 110 4.97 12.94 3.15
CA LEU A 110 4.15 12.64 4.30
C LEU A 110 3.35 11.36 4.06
N ASP A 111 3.87 10.24 4.61
CA ASP A 111 3.20 8.94 4.49
C ASP A 111 2.03 8.83 5.48
N GLU A 112 1.00 8.07 5.12
CA GLU A 112 -0.24 7.90 5.91
C GLU A 112 -0.83 9.22 6.41
N ILE A 113 -0.88 10.22 5.53
CA ILE A 113 -1.31 11.60 5.84
C ILE A 113 -2.67 11.67 6.54
N HIS A 114 -3.58 10.71 6.28
CA HIS A 114 -4.90 10.62 6.92
C HIS A 114 -4.85 10.28 8.42
N ARG A 115 -3.67 9.91 8.96
CA ARG A 115 -3.46 9.60 10.38
C ARG A 115 -2.84 10.76 11.17
N MET A 116 -2.68 11.90 10.55
CA MET A 116 -2.15 13.09 11.20
C MET A 116 -3.17 13.66 12.22
N ALA A 117 -2.67 14.25 13.30
CA ALA A 117 -3.52 14.91 14.29
C ALA A 117 -4.22 16.14 13.68
N ARG A 118 -5.51 16.33 13.98
CA ARG A 118 -6.33 17.41 13.41
C ARG A 118 -5.72 18.82 13.53
N PRO A 119 -5.11 19.23 14.67
CA PRO A 119 -4.46 20.55 14.76
C PRO A 119 -3.28 20.73 13.80
N ALA A 120 -2.57 19.63 13.48
CA ALA A 120 -1.51 19.64 12.49
C ALA A 120 -2.06 19.70 11.07
N GLU A 121 -3.18 19.02 10.78
CA GLU A 121 -3.88 19.14 9.49
C GLU A 121 -4.27 20.59 9.20
N GLU A 122 -4.85 21.29 10.18
CA GLU A 122 -5.27 22.69 10.06
C GLU A 122 -4.08 23.63 9.78
N MET A 123 -2.95 23.38 10.41
CA MET A 123 -1.69 24.10 10.12
C MET A 123 -1.18 23.80 8.71
N LEU A 124 -1.26 22.54 8.27
CA LEU A 124 -0.80 22.12 6.95
C LEU A 124 -1.59 22.82 5.84
N TYR A 125 -2.89 23.10 6.04
CA TYR A 125 -3.69 23.85 5.06
C TYR A 125 -3.10 25.21 4.73
N MET A 126 -2.72 26.00 5.75
CA MET A 126 -2.10 27.32 5.56
C MET A 126 -0.71 27.19 4.94
N ALA A 127 0.05 26.19 5.37
CA ALA A 127 1.38 25.94 4.82
C ALA A 127 1.36 25.62 3.33
N MET A 128 0.35 24.88 2.85
CA MET A 128 0.21 24.51 1.43
C MET A 128 -0.29 25.67 0.56
N GLU A 129 -1.13 26.55 1.09
CA GLU A 129 -1.78 27.62 0.32
C GLU A 129 -0.93 28.89 0.32
N ASP A 130 -0.49 29.32 1.51
CA ASP A 130 0.12 30.64 1.73
C ASP A 130 1.65 30.55 1.98
N PHE A 131 2.24 29.35 2.04
CA PHE A 131 3.62 29.15 2.49
C PHE A 131 3.93 29.90 3.79
N ARG A 132 2.97 29.80 4.72
CA ARG A 132 3.01 30.47 6.01
C ARG A 132 2.33 29.61 7.08
N VAL A 133 2.83 29.69 8.30
CA VAL A 133 2.18 29.10 9.48
C VAL A 133 2.20 30.10 10.63
N ASP A 134 1.17 30.05 11.47
CA ASP A 134 1.13 30.85 12.69
C ASP A 134 1.56 29.99 13.89
N VAL A 135 2.67 30.33 14.50
CA VAL A 135 3.21 29.63 15.67
C VAL A 135 2.78 30.36 16.94
N VAL A 136 2.03 29.67 17.80
CA VAL A 136 1.59 30.24 19.09
C VAL A 136 2.71 30.11 20.10
N VAL A 137 3.21 31.26 20.58
CA VAL A 137 4.25 31.38 21.62
C VAL A 137 3.62 31.87 22.89
N GLY A 138 3.90 31.17 23.99
CA GLY A 138 3.33 31.45 25.31
C GLY A 138 2.19 30.55 25.72
N LYS A 139 1.66 30.75 26.91
CA LYS A 139 0.51 30.01 27.46
C LYS A 139 -0.53 30.96 28.06
N GLY A 140 -1.80 30.58 27.96
CA GLY A 140 -2.92 31.34 28.54
C GLY A 140 -3.25 32.63 27.77
N PRO A 141 -3.90 33.62 28.42
CA PRO A 141 -4.40 34.85 27.77
C PRO A 141 -3.32 35.74 27.16
N GLY A 142 -2.04 35.52 27.46
CA GLY A 142 -0.89 36.25 26.91
C GLY A 142 -0.19 35.52 25.74
N ALA A 143 -0.74 34.43 25.25
CA ALA A 143 -0.18 33.72 24.09
C ALA A 143 -0.34 34.60 22.84
N THR A 144 0.74 34.68 22.04
CA THR A 144 0.76 35.47 20.81
C THR A 144 1.04 34.56 19.63
N ALA A 145 0.26 34.70 18.56
CA ALA A 145 0.54 34.03 17.29
C ALA A 145 1.60 34.82 16.51
N ILE A 146 2.69 34.18 16.18
CA ILE A 146 3.78 34.74 15.36
C ILE A 146 3.72 34.11 13.99
N PRO A 147 3.50 34.89 12.92
CA PRO A 147 3.52 34.35 11.56
C PRO A 147 4.96 33.99 11.17
N LEU A 148 5.13 32.79 10.66
CA LEU A 148 6.38 32.28 10.11
C LEU A 148 6.20 32.05 8.62
N THR A 149 6.96 32.75 7.80
CA THR A 149 7.02 32.49 6.35
C THR A 149 7.86 31.26 6.08
N LEU A 150 7.37 30.38 5.23
CA LEU A 150 8.02 29.14 4.82
C LEU A 150 8.66 29.31 3.44
N PRO A 151 9.74 28.58 3.14
CA PRO A 151 10.23 28.46 1.77
C PRO A 151 9.17 27.76 0.90
N HIS A 152 9.20 27.96 -0.41
CA HIS A 152 8.35 27.20 -1.32
C HIS A 152 8.82 25.75 -1.34
N PHE A 153 7.89 24.82 -1.14
CA PHE A 153 8.16 23.38 -1.09
C PHE A 153 7.07 22.61 -1.84
N THR A 154 7.38 21.40 -2.24
CA THR A 154 6.37 20.47 -2.77
C THR A 154 5.99 19.45 -1.69
N LEU A 155 4.71 19.43 -1.31
CA LEU A 155 4.17 18.36 -0.48
C LEU A 155 3.80 17.16 -1.34
N VAL A 156 4.35 16.00 -1.04
CA VAL A 156 3.88 14.72 -1.57
C VAL A 156 3.22 13.93 -0.44
N GLY A 157 1.89 13.87 -0.45
CA GLY A 157 1.12 13.08 0.50
C GLY A 157 0.90 11.66 0.00
N ALA A 158 0.94 10.68 0.88
CA ALA A 158 0.53 9.31 0.59
C ALA A 158 -0.55 8.83 1.57
N THR A 159 -1.53 8.08 1.06
CA THR A 159 -2.60 7.53 1.88
C THR A 159 -3.10 6.20 1.36
N THR A 160 -3.42 5.29 2.25
CA THR A 160 -4.15 4.05 1.94
C THR A 160 -5.67 4.25 1.99
N ARG A 161 -6.15 5.35 2.58
CA ARG A 161 -7.57 5.63 2.85
C ARG A 161 -7.93 7.07 2.44
N ALA A 162 -7.96 7.33 1.14
CA ALA A 162 -8.24 8.67 0.60
C ALA A 162 -9.57 9.26 1.07
N GLY A 163 -10.58 8.42 1.32
CA GLY A 163 -11.88 8.84 1.85
C GLY A 163 -11.86 9.39 3.29
N LEU A 164 -10.79 9.17 4.05
CA LEU A 164 -10.61 9.71 5.39
C LEU A 164 -9.99 11.11 5.40
N LEU A 165 -9.43 11.56 4.27
CA LEU A 165 -8.86 12.92 4.17
C LEU A 165 -10.00 13.94 4.13
N PRO A 166 -9.92 14.99 4.97
CA PRO A 166 -10.87 16.10 4.90
C PRO A 166 -10.86 16.76 3.52
N GLY A 167 -12.06 17.15 3.03
CA GLY A 167 -12.19 17.86 1.75
C GLY A 167 -11.23 19.02 1.59
N PRO A 168 -11.15 19.96 2.58
CA PRO A 168 -10.24 21.11 2.50
C PRO A 168 -8.76 20.74 2.30
N LEU A 169 -8.28 19.64 2.88
CA LEU A 169 -6.90 19.18 2.66
C LEU A 169 -6.73 18.60 1.26
N ARG A 170 -7.69 17.76 0.85
CA ARG A 170 -7.62 17.12 -0.47
C ARG A 170 -7.67 18.12 -1.61
N ASP A 171 -8.47 19.18 -1.48
CA ASP A 171 -8.66 20.19 -2.51
C ASP A 171 -7.42 21.10 -2.73
N ARG A 172 -6.45 21.05 -1.81
CA ARG A 172 -5.18 21.77 -1.90
C ARG A 172 -4.07 21.03 -2.64
N PHE A 173 -4.31 19.75 -2.96
CA PHE A 173 -3.39 19.03 -3.83
C PHE A 173 -3.69 19.39 -5.28
N GLY A 174 -2.71 19.97 -5.98
CA GLY A 174 -2.82 20.32 -7.40
C GLY A 174 -2.90 19.09 -8.30
N PHE A 175 -2.38 17.93 -7.81
CA PHE A 175 -2.45 16.67 -8.50
C PHE A 175 -2.77 15.51 -7.54
N THR A 176 -3.74 14.66 -7.93
CA THR A 176 -4.11 13.46 -7.19
C THR A 176 -4.04 12.25 -8.10
N ALA A 177 -3.34 11.19 -7.67
CA ALA A 177 -3.28 9.94 -8.40
C ALA A 177 -3.67 8.76 -7.51
N HIS A 178 -4.41 7.82 -8.09
CA HIS A 178 -4.72 6.55 -7.48
C HIS A 178 -3.84 5.46 -8.11
N LEU A 179 -3.12 4.70 -7.29
CA LEU A 179 -2.36 3.55 -7.72
C LEU A 179 -3.23 2.31 -7.60
N ASP A 180 -3.35 1.59 -8.70
CA ASP A 180 -4.08 0.33 -8.77
C ASP A 180 -3.15 -0.86 -8.56
N PHE A 181 -3.74 -2.03 -8.31
CA PHE A 181 -2.97 -3.28 -8.32
C PHE A 181 -2.36 -3.52 -9.70
N TYR A 182 -1.16 -4.05 -9.70
CA TYR A 182 -0.43 -4.39 -10.92
C TYR A 182 -1.00 -5.65 -11.56
N ASP A 183 -0.90 -5.77 -12.86
CA ASP A 183 -1.15 -7.02 -13.54
C ASP A 183 0.04 -8.00 -13.37
N GLU A 184 -0.15 -9.23 -13.81
CA GLU A 184 0.86 -10.28 -13.65
C GLU A 184 2.12 -10.01 -14.50
N ALA A 185 1.97 -9.34 -15.65
CA ALA A 185 3.09 -9.01 -16.53
C ALA A 185 3.96 -7.91 -15.91
N ASP A 186 3.36 -6.85 -15.41
CA ASP A 186 4.07 -5.78 -14.68
C ASP A 186 4.83 -6.34 -13.47
N ILE A 187 4.19 -7.23 -12.70
CA ILE A 187 4.86 -7.87 -11.56
C ILE A 187 6.01 -8.77 -12.02
N ALA A 188 5.85 -9.52 -13.11
CA ALA A 188 6.92 -10.34 -13.68
C ALA A 188 8.14 -9.47 -14.05
N ASP A 189 7.92 -8.30 -14.66
CA ASP A 189 8.99 -7.35 -14.98
C ASP A 189 9.67 -6.81 -13.72
N ILE A 190 8.90 -6.52 -12.65
CA ILE A 190 9.44 -6.12 -11.35
C ILE A 190 10.30 -7.22 -10.74
N VAL A 191 9.84 -8.49 -10.78
CA VAL A 191 10.60 -9.64 -10.27
C VAL A 191 11.88 -9.83 -11.07
N ALA A 192 11.82 -9.75 -12.41
CA ALA A 192 13.00 -9.86 -13.28
C ALA A 192 14.04 -8.77 -12.99
N ARG A 193 13.59 -7.51 -12.82
CA ARG A 193 14.46 -6.41 -12.44
C ARG A 193 15.07 -6.63 -11.05
N SER A 194 14.26 -7.02 -10.08
CA SER A 194 14.71 -7.24 -8.70
C SER A 194 15.68 -8.42 -8.59
N SER A 195 15.48 -9.51 -9.34
CA SER A 195 16.40 -10.65 -9.39
C SER A 195 17.77 -10.23 -9.94
N SER A 196 17.79 -9.38 -10.99
CA SER A 196 19.03 -8.84 -11.52
C SER A 196 19.79 -7.98 -10.52
N LEU A 197 19.09 -7.11 -9.77
CA LEU A 197 19.70 -6.29 -8.71
C LEU A 197 20.23 -7.12 -7.55
N LEU A 198 19.60 -8.25 -7.25
CA LEU A 198 20.02 -9.19 -6.21
C LEU A 198 21.09 -10.17 -6.70
N ASN A 199 21.50 -10.10 -7.98
CA ASN A 199 22.42 -11.04 -8.64
C ASN A 199 21.98 -12.51 -8.47
N VAL A 200 20.68 -12.79 -8.68
CA VAL A 200 20.08 -14.12 -8.56
C VAL A 200 19.67 -14.60 -9.96
N GLU A 201 20.13 -15.79 -10.33
CA GLU A 201 19.69 -16.45 -11.55
C GLU A 201 18.29 -17.06 -11.32
N ILE A 202 17.33 -16.68 -12.18
CA ILE A 202 15.94 -17.10 -12.07
C ILE A 202 15.36 -17.47 -13.42
N SER A 203 14.60 -18.56 -13.48
CA SER A 203 13.94 -19.00 -14.71
C SER A 203 12.70 -18.13 -15.00
N LYS A 204 12.33 -18.05 -16.31
CA LYS A 204 11.12 -17.31 -16.74
C LYS A 204 9.85 -17.86 -16.10
N ASP A 205 9.75 -19.17 -15.96
CA ASP A 205 8.58 -19.83 -15.33
C ASP A 205 8.48 -19.46 -13.85
N SER A 206 9.60 -19.35 -13.15
CA SER A 206 9.64 -18.88 -11.75
C SER A 206 9.23 -17.43 -11.61
N ILE A 207 9.66 -16.56 -12.53
CA ILE A 207 9.23 -15.16 -12.59
C ILE A 207 7.72 -15.06 -12.74
N ALA A 208 7.14 -15.81 -13.68
CA ALA A 208 5.70 -15.84 -13.93
C ALA A 208 4.94 -16.35 -12.69
N GLU A 209 5.42 -17.43 -12.06
CA GLU A 209 4.78 -18.00 -10.86
C GLU A 209 4.83 -17.04 -9.66
N LEU A 210 5.94 -16.34 -9.45
CA LEU A 210 6.04 -15.29 -8.44
C LEU A 210 5.10 -14.11 -8.75
N GLY A 211 5.01 -13.71 -10.03
CA GLY A 211 4.08 -12.69 -10.48
C GLY A 211 2.65 -13.01 -10.11
N LYS A 212 2.19 -14.20 -10.46
CA LYS A 212 0.84 -14.71 -10.18
C LYS A 212 0.51 -14.71 -8.69
N ARG A 213 1.44 -15.20 -7.82
CA ARG A 213 1.19 -15.32 -6.38
C ARG A 213 1.42 -14.02 -5.58
N SER A 214 1.87 -12.95 -6.23
CA SER A 214 2.19 -11.66 -5.59
C SER A 214 0.97 -10.76 -5.33
N ARG A 215 -0.22 -11.20 -5.65
CA ARG A 215 -1.46 -10.43 -5.45
C ARG A 215 -1.47 -9.05 -6.13
N GLY A 216 -0.72 -8.88 -7.24
CA GLY A 216 -0.57 -7.59 -7.92
C GLY A 216 0.13 -6.53 -7.07
N THR A 217 1.00 -6.93 -6.15
CA THR A 217 1.66 -6.02 -5.19
C THR A 217 3.19 -6.15 -5.27
N PRO A 218 3.92 -5.13 -5.73
CA PRO A 218 5.38 -5.14 -5.85
C PRO A 218 6.12 -5.52 -4.56
N ARG A 219 5.65 -5.02 -3.41
CA ARG A 219 6.24 -5.34 -2.11
C ARG A 219 6.16 -6.84 -1.80
N ILE A 220 5.00 -7.46 -2.07
CA ILE A 220 4.82 -8.92 -1.88
C ILE A 220 5.72 -9.68 -2.85
N ALA A 221 5.77 -9.28 -4.13
CA ALA A 221 6.62 -9.89 -5.14
C ALA A 221 8.09 -9.93 -4.71
N ASN A 222 8.62 -8.80 -4.27
CA ASN A 222 10.00 -8.69 -3.79
C ASN A 222 10.25 -9.52 -2.51
N ARG A 223 9.25 -9.62 -1.63
CA ARG A 223 9.35 -10.45 -0.44
C ARG A 223 9.37 -11.93 -0.81
N LEU A 224 8.47 -12.38 -1.69
CA LEU A 224 8.46 -13.75 -2.18
C LEU A 224 9.77 -14.11 -2.89
N LEU A 225 10.28 -13.23 -3.77
CA LEU A 225 11.57 -13.44 -4.45
C LEU A 225 12.70 -13.65 -3.45
N ARG A 226 12.79 -12.84 -2.40
CA ARG A 226 13.83 -13.00 -1.36
C ARG A 226 13.68 -14.33 -0.61
N ARG A 227 12.48 -14.73 -0.24
CA ARG A 227 12.25 -16.01 0.44
C ARG A 227 12.58 -17.21 -0.43
N VAL A 228 12.24 -17.14 -1.73
CA VAL A 228 12.61 -18.18 -2.70
C VAL A 228 14.12 -18.23 -2.92
N ARG A 229 14.80 -17.08 -2.97
CA ARG A 229 16.26 -16.99 -3.03
C ARG A 229 16.90 -17.67 -1.80
N ASP A 230 16.44 -17.32 -0.60
CA ASP A 230 16.98 -17.87 0.64
C ASP A 230 16.81 -19.41 0.66
N TYR A 231 15.65 -19.91 0.18
CA TYR A 231 15.41 -21.33 0.01
C TYR A 231 16.36 -21.98 -1.01
N ALA A 232 16.56 -21.34 -2.17
CA ALA A 232 17.46 -21.82 -3.21
C ALA A 232 18.91 -21.91 -2.74
N GLN A 233 19.36 -20.96 -1.93
CA GLN A 233 20.71 -20.95 -1.34
C GLN A 233 20.93 -22.08 -0.33
N VAL A 234 19.89 -22.49 0.41
CA VAL A 234 19.99 -23.53 1.44
C VAL A 234 19.79 -24.93 0.88
N HIS A 235 18.87 -25.07 -0.10
CA HIS A 235 18.41 -26.36 -0.60
C HIS A 235 18.83 -26.67 -2.04
N GLY A 236 19.53 -25.75 -2.72
CA GLY A 236 19.98 -25.87 -4.09
C GLY A 236 21.37 -25.28 -4.32
N ASP A 237 21.65 -24.91 -5.53
CA ASP A 237 22.88 -24.26 -5.99
C ASP A 237 22.80 -22.73 -5.98
N GLY A 238 21.69 -22.17 -5.51
CA GLY A 238 21.40 -20.74 -5.50
C GLY A 238 20.64 -20.25 -6.71
N SER A 239 20.45 -21.08 -7.76
CA SER A 239 19.59 -20.76 -8.91
C SER A 239 18.11 -21.02 -8.58
N ILE A 240 17.23 -20.20 -9.14
CA ILE A 240 15.79 -20.29 -8.93
C ILE A 240 15.11 -20.86 -10.17
N ASN A 241 14.73 -22.12 -10.10
CA ASN A 241 13.86 -22.77 -11.08
C ASN A 241 12.45 -22.96 -10.54
N LEU A 242 11.51 -23.45 -11.36
CA LEU A 242 10.10 -23.59 -10.97
C LEU A 242 9.91 -24.57 -9.81
N GLU A 243 10.70 -25.64 -9.75
CA GLU A 243 10.64 -26.65 -8.67
C GLU A 243 11.03 -26.04 -7.33
N ILE A 244 12.16 -25.32 -7.29
CA ILE A 244 12.63 -24.55 -6.12
C ILE A 244 11.58 -23.52 -5.72
N THR A 245 11.02 -22.79 -6.69
CA THR A 245 9.99 -21.77 -6.42
C THR A 245 8.77 -22.39 -5.74
N ASN A 246 8.22 -23.47 -6.29
CA ASN A 246 7.05 -24.15 -5.73
C ASN A 246 7.35 -24.75 -4.35
N SER A 247 8.51 -25.36 -4.17
CA SER A 247 8.93 -25.93 -2.89
C SER A 247 9.06 -24.85 -1.80
N ALA A 248 9.67 -23.71 -2.14
CA ALA A 248 9.77 -22.59 -1.24
C ALA A 248 8.40 -22.02 -0.87
N LEU A 249 7.55 -21.73 -1.87
CA LEU A 249 6.23 -21.16 -1.62
C LEU A 249 5.33 -22.09 -0.81
N ASN A 250 5.44 -23.42 -1.02
CA ASN A 250 4.75 -24.40 -0.21
C ASN A 250 5.26 -24.41 1.25
N MET A 251 6.58 -24.30 1.47
CA MET A 251 7.18 -24.18 2.80
C MET A 251 6.64 -22.95 3.56
N TYR A 252 6.37 -21.87 2.83
CA TYR A 252 5.81 -20.64 3.39
C TYR A 252 4.27 -20.59 3.34
N GLU A 253 3.63 -21.73 3.05
CA GLU A 253 2.15 -21.88 2.98
C GLU A 253 1.42 -20.94 2.01
N VAL A 254 2.14 -20.41 1.00
CA VAL A 254 1.56 -19.61 -0.08
C VAL A 254 1.06 -20.54 -1.20
N ASP A 255 -0.24 -20.54 -1.45
CA ASP A 255 -0.84 -21.44 -2.44
C ASP A 255 -0.78 -20.87 -3.88
N GLU A 256 -1.35 -21.63 -4.82
CA GLU A 256 -1.29 -21.34 -6.27
C GLU A 256 -1.91 -20.01 -6.70
N ILE A 257 -2.75 -19.40 -5.87
CA ILE A 257 -3.37 -18.10 -6.12
C ILE A 257 -2.87 -17.01 -5.17
N GLY A 258 -1.87 -17.36 -4.35
CA GLY A 258 -1.27 -16.42 -3.41
C GLY A 258 -1.98 -16.29 -2.07
N LEU A 259 -2.88 -17.20 -1.68
CA LEU A 259 -3.42 -17.22 -0.30
C LEU A 259 -2.36 -17.74 0.66
N ASP A 260 -2.18 -17.01 1.75
CA ASP A 260 -1.30 -17.41 2.85
C ASP A 260 -2.05 -18.15 3.97
N ARG A 261 -1.34 -18.38 5.07
CA ARG A 261 -1.89 -19.02 6.27
C ARG A 261 -3.10 -18.29 6.84
N LEU A 262 -3.04 -16.94 6.92
CA LEU A 262 -4.11 -16.13 7.49
C LEU A 262 -5.35 -16.14 6.61
N ASP A 263 -5.19 -15.98 5.30
CA ASP A 263 -6.32 -16.04 4.36
C ASP A 263 -7.06 -17.37 4.44
N LYS A 264 -6.29 -18.48 4.42
CA LYS A 264 -6.86 -19.83 4.54
C LYS A 264 -7.53 -20.05 5.89
N ALA A 265 -6.97 -19.50 6.99
CA ALA A 265 -7.58 -19.57 8.31
C ALA A 265 -8.92 -18.81 8.34
N ILE A 266 -8.98 -17.61 7.75
CA ILE A 266 -10.20 -16.81 7.62
C ILE A 266 -11.27 -17.59 6.86
N LEU A 267 -10.93 -18.14 5.69
CA LEU A 267 -11.89 -18.90 4.88
C LEU A 267 -12.35 -20.17 5.57
N ARG A 268 -11.44 -20.91 6.25
CA ARG A 268 -11.81 -22.09 7.04
C ARG A 268 -12.75 -21.75 8.18
N VAL A 269 -12.46 -20.70 8.95
CA VAL A 269 -13.32 -20.25 10.05
C VAL A 269 -14.71 -19.86 9.54
N LEU A 270 -14.78 -19.06 8.47
CA LEU A 270 -16.07 -18.68 7.87
C LEU A 270 -16.88 -19.90 7.44
N ILE A 271 -16.25 -20.89 6.83
CA ILE A 271 -16.92 -22.04 6.25
C ILE A 271 -17.23 -23.08 7.33
N ASP A 272 -16.26 -23.45 8.17
CA ASP A 272 -16.38 -24.60 9.09
C ASP A 272 -17.10 -24.27 10.38
N GLN A 273 -16.90 -23.06 10.90
CA GLN A 273 -17.48 -22.66 12.17
C GLN A 273 -18.79 -21.89 12.00
N PHE A 274 -18.93 -21.13 10.89
CA PHE A 274 -20.06 -20.23 10.68
C PHE A 274 -20.89 -20.56 9.43
N ASN A 275 -20.69 -21.73 8.84
CA ASN A 275 -21.43 -22.20 7.66
C ASN A 275 -21.49 -21.16 6.52
N GLY A 276 -20.37 -20.48 6.27
CA GLY A 276 -20.23 -19.43 5.25
C GLY A 276 -20.57 -18.02 5.69
N GLY A 277 -21.07 -17.83 6.92
CA GLY A 277 -21.40 -16.50 7.45
C GLY A 277 -22.87 -16.09 7.28
N PRO A 278 -23.22 -14.79 7.52
CA PRO A 278 -22.34 -13.64 7.73
C PRO A 278 -21.70 -13.55 9.13
N VAL A 279 -20.44 -13.14 9.22
CA VAL A 279 -19.67 -13.00 10.48
C VAL A 279 -19.10 -11.59 10.61
N GLY A 280 -19.26 -10.99 11.80
CA GLY A 280 -18.67 -9.68 12.10
C GLY A 280 -17.14 -9.73 12.17
N LEU A 281 -16.47 -8.63 11.79
CA LEU A 281 -14.99 -8.54 11.78
C LEU A 281 -14.36 -8.93 13.13
N GLY A 282 -14.92 -8.43 14.24
CA GLY A 282 -14.38 -8.72 15.57
C GLY A 282 -14.45 -10.21 15.96
N THR A 283 -15.56 -10.87 15.61
CA THR A 283 -15.72 -12.32 15.82
C THR A 283 -14.75 -13.11 14.94
N LEU A 284 -14.60 -12.71 13.68
CA LEU A 284 -13.70 -13.35 12.74
C LEU A 284 -12.24 -13.23 13.18
N ALA A 285 -11.80 -12.02 13.54
CA ALA A 285 -10.46 -11.74 14.03
C ALA A 285 -10.13 -12.58 15.29
N MET A 286 -11.03 -12.59 16.25
CA MET A 286 -10.89 -13.41 17.46
C MET A 286 -10.80 -14.91 17.14
N ALA A 287 -11.59 -15.40 16.20
CA ALA A 287 -11.63 -16.81 15.85
C ALA A 287 -10.37 -17.27 15.11
N VAL A 288 -9.71 -16.38 14.34
CA VAL A 288 -8.42 -16.68 13.68
C VAL A 288 -7.20 -16.33 14.56
N GLY A 289 -7.41 -15.70 15.73
CA GLY A 289 -6.34 -15.32 16.66
C GLY A 289 -5.53 -14.10 16.22
N GLU A 290 -6.15 -13.16 15.51
CA GLU A 290 -5.50 -11.97 14.95
C GLU A 290 -6.16 -10.67 15.41
N GLU A 291 -5.42 -9.57 15.27
CA GLU A 291 -5.95 -8.21 15.47
C GLU A 291 -7.00 -7.87 14.39
N ARG A 292 -8.01 -7.11 14.76
CA ARG A 292 -9.07 -6.67 13.82
C ARG A 292 -8.50 -5.87 12.64
N GLU A 293 -7.52 -5.00 12.92
CA GLU A 293 -6.87 -4.17 11.92
C GLU A 293 -6.06 -5.02 10.92
N THR A 294 -5.41 -6.09 11.38
CA THR A 294 -4.69 -7.04 10.52
C THR A 294 -5.65 -7.74 9.55
N VAL A 295 -6.76 -8.28 10.05
CA VAL A 295 -7.75 -8.93 9.18
C VAL A 295 -8.32 -7.94 8.17
N GLU A 296 -8.68 -6.72 8.59
CA GLU A 296 -9.30 -5.70 7.73
C GLU A 296 -8.34 -5.11 6.68
N SER A 297 -7.07 -4.92 7.04
CA SER A 297 -6.12 -4.20 6.18
C SER A 297 -5.21 -5.11 5.35
N VAL A 298 -4.96 -6.35 5.79
CA VAL A 298 -4.02 -7.27 5.13
C VAL A 298 -4.77 -8.34 4.34
N ALA A 299 -5.66 -9.11 4.99
CA ALA A 299 -6.30 -10.26 4.36
C ALA A 299 -7.58 -9.90 3.59
N GLU A 300 -8.49 -9.16 4.22
CA GLU A 300 -9.82 -8.86 3.64
C GLU A 300 -9.76 -8.23 2.25
N PRO A 301 -8.88 -7.23 1.95
CA PRO A 301 -8.84 -6.62 0.63
C PRO A 301 -8.53 -7.60 -0.50
N PHE A 302 -7.64 -8.54 -0.26
CA PHE A 302 -7.31 -9.56 -1.24
C PHE A 302 -8.42 -10.59 -1.39
N LEU A 303 -8.97 -11.08 -0.31
CA LEU A 303 -10.05 -12.06 -0.30
C LEU A 303 -11.33 -11.52 -0.97
N VAL A 304 -11.65 -10.24 -0.77
CA VAL A 304 -12.79 -9.56 -1.45
C VAL A 304 -12.50 -9.41 -2.94
N ARG A 305 -11.32 -8.89 -3.32
CA ARG A 305 -10.95 -8.68 -4.71
C ARG A 305 -10.91 -10.00 -5.50
N SER A 306 -10.42 -11.05 -4.88
CA SER A 306 -10.36 -12.39 -5.48
C SER A 306 -11.71 -13.12 -5.47
N GLY A 307 -12.76 -12.48 -4.95
CA GLY A 307 -14.11 -13.03 -4.93
C GLY A 307 -14.32 -14.20 -3.97
N PHE A 308 -13.46 -14.36 -2.94
CA PHE A 308 -13.62 -15.41 -1.93
C PHE A 308 -14.56 -15.01 -0.80
N ILE A 309 -14.60 -13.74 -0.46
CA ILE A 309 -15.54 -13.21 0.52
C ILE A 309 -16.34 -12.04 -0.04
N SER A 310 -17.56 -11.89 0.43
CA SER A 310 -18.37 -10.69 0.23
C SER A 310 -18.53 -9.96 1.56
N ARG A 311 -18.63 -8.62 1.48
CA ARG A 311 -18.82 -7.75 2.63
C ARG A 311 -20.21 -7.14 2.60
N SER A 312 -20.93 -7.26 3.69
CA SER A 312 -22.25 -6.65 3.89
C SER A 312 -22.32 -5.95 5.25
N PRO A 313 -23.35 -5.14 5.54
CA PRO A 313 -23.59 -4.57 6.87
C PRO A 313 -23.71 -5.63 7.97
N ARG A 314 -24.14 -6.86 7.63
CA ARG A 314 -24.27 -7.98 8.57
C ARG A 314 -22.93 -8.67 8.85
N GLY A 315 -21.92 -8.48 8.00
CA GLY A 315 -20.61 -9.11 8.16
C GLY A 315 -20.02 -9.65 6.87
N ARG A 316 -19.05 -10.55 7.02
CA ARG A 316 -18.32 -11.22 5.94
C ARG A 316 -18.93 -12.57 5.65
N THR A 317 -19.10 -12.89 4.38
CA THR A 317 -19.69 -14.14 3.92
C THR A 317 -18.77 -14.80 2.90
N ALA A 318 -18.53 -16.09 3.04
CA ALA A 318 -17.76 -16.87 2.06
C ALA A 318 -18.60 -17.08 0.80
N THR A 319 -17.99 -16.84 -0.35
CA THR A 319 -18.63 -17.07 -1.66
C THR A 319 -18.54 -18.53 -2.07
N PRO A 320 -19.30 -18.99 -3.08
CA PRO A 320 -19.12 -20.34 -3.64
C PRO A 320 -17.69 -20.63 -4.16
N ALA A 321 -16.94 -19.58 -4.55
CA ALA A 321 -15.54 -19.72 -4.95
C ALA A 321 -14.65 -20.13 -3.76
N ALA A 322 -14.87 -19.56 -2.58
CA ALA A 322 -14.16 -19.94 -1.36
C ALA A 322 -14.40 -21.41 -0.97
N TRP A 323 -15.65 -21.85 -1.06
CA TRP A 323 -16.00 -23.24 -0.78
C TRP A 323 -15.29 -24.21 -1.74
N ARG A 324 -15.32 -23.93 -3.06
CA ARG A 324 -14.62 -24.74 -4.07
C ARG A 324 -13.12 -24.77 -3.83
N HIS A 325 -12.52 -23.62 -3.51
CA HIS A 325 -11.08 -23.51 -3.24
C HIS A 325 -10.63 -24.39 -2.08
N LEU A 326 -11.45 -24.49 -1.03
CA LEU A 326 -11.21 -25.40 0.10
C LEU A 326 -11.66 -26.85 -0.15
N GLY A 327 -12.07 -27.20 -1.37
CA GLY A 327 -12.54 -28.54 -1.73
C GLY A 327 -13.89 -28.92 -1.11
N LYS A 328 -14.71 -27.93 -0.72
CA LYS A 328 -16.00 -28.12 -0.06
C LYS A 328 -17.17 -27.71 -0.96
N LYS A 329 -18.33 -28.31 -0.73
CA LYS A 329 -19.56 -27.92 -1.41
C LYS A 329 -20.18 -26.71 -0.68
N ALA A 330 -20.49 -25.67 -1.46
CA ALA A 330 -21.29 -24.55 -0.93
C ALA A 330 -22.69 -25.05 -0.54
N PRO A 331 -23.29 -24.52 0.55
CA PRO A 331 -24.70 -24.77 0.82
C PRO A 331 -25.54 -24.38 -0.39
N GLU A 332 -26.52 -25.19 -0.74
CA GLU A 332 -27.56 -24.78 -1.70
C GLU A 332 -28.25 -23.55 -1.12
N VAL A 333 -28.13 -22.41 -1.81
CA VAL A 333 -28.89 -21.22 -1.46
C VAL A 333 -30.34 -21.61 -1.67
N ALA A 334 -31.10 -21.74 -0.60
CA ALA A 334 -32.54 -21.80 -0.73
C ALA A 334 -32.97 -20.49 -1.41
N ILE A 335 -33.29 -20.57 -2.69
CA ILE A 335 -33.94 -19.49 -3.44
C ILE A 335 -35.23 -19.23 -2.67
N GLY A 336 -35.30 -18.13 -1.94
CA GLY A 336 -36.47 -17.75 -1.21
C GLY A 336 -37.62 -17.64 -2.22
N LEU A 337 -38.81 -18.14 -1.81
CA LEU A 337 -40.03 -18.16 -2.63
C LEU A 337 -40.46 -16.75 -3.17
N PHE A 338 -39.69 -15.70 -2.86
CA PHE A 338 -39.97 -14.29 -3.20
C PHE A 338 -39.05 -13.71 -4.29
N ASP A 339 -38.02 -14.47 -4.77
CA ASP A 339 -37.12 -14.01 -5.83
C ASP A 339 -37.60 -14.37 -7.24
N SER A 340 -38.80 -14.92 -7.38
CA SER A 340 -39.38 -15.38 -8.66
C SER A 340 -40.39 -14.40 -9.28
N GLU A 341 -40.60 -13.19 -8.76
CA GLU A 341 -41.64 -12.28 -9.25
C GLU A 341 -41.15 -11.07 -10.05
N GLU A 342 -39.87 -10.96 -10.42
CA GLU A 342 -39.41 -9.82 -11.28
C GLU A 342 -38.62 -10.30 -12.51
N LEU A 343 -39.12 -11.27 -13.27
CA LEU A 343 -38.67 -11.50 -14.65
C LEU A 343 -39.85 -12.03 -15.50
N GLU A 344 -40.77 -11.17 -15.85
CA GLU A 344 -41.57 -11.29 -17.08
C GLU A 344 -41.85 -9.89 -17.67
N PRO A 345 -42.05 -9.80 -19.00
CA PRO A 345 -41.29 -9.05 -19.97
C PRO A 345 -41.70 -7.60 -20.14
#